data_d5b72d80c107cf72dbe70d76793ecaff
#
_entry.id   d5b72d80c107cf72dbe70d76793ecaff
#
_cell.length_a   1.000
_cell.length_b   1.000
_cell.length_c   1.000
_cell.angle_alpha   90.00
_cell.angle_beta   90.00
_cell.angle_gamma   90.00
#
_symmetry.space_group_name_H-M   'P 1'
#
loop_
_entity.id
_entity.type
_entity.pdbx_description
1 polymer ?
#
loop_
_entity_poly.entity_id
_entity_poly.type
_entity_poly.pdbx_seq_one_letter_code
_entity_poly.pdbx_strand_id
1 'polypeptide(L)'
;EHYAFFKDEQLNPKDDLALLLIGKKQGDYIAIREGIGSKTVQILWIKPIFLDALHCSLDQFSERFPRANGPLRFKFDPAATDPLEDIRPITKERAEAHERILNDYQSKCLPLSFTAALLGIDPLDAWSGLPSVNIKFQVCRGTFPERREALLTIEKHGRKGCVLDAITLSVIRRLGVEKAVAEVCGPIYTPQTVIELLAIRAHEAQQDIGKKKGFMAWQNGRLVFQEYSEEMMKQVADERVKELAWAKRRTIIAPAIPKKDFSEETRKIMNMLRR
;
A
#
# COMPACT_ATOMS: atom_id res chain seq x y z
N GLU A 1 -13.68 15.59 27.20
CA GLU A 1 -13.21 14.19 27.31
C GLU A 1 -11.71 14.22 27.47
N HIS A 2 -11.24 13.83 28.66
CA HIS A 2 -9.82 13.81 28.98
C HIS A 2 -9.19 12.60 28.28
N TYR A 3 -8.21 12.83 27.43
CA TYR A 3 -7.39 11.76 26.85
C TYR A 3 -6.67 11.07 28.01
N ALA A 4 -7.14 9.85 28.35
CA ALA A 4 -6.63 9.06 29.48
C ALA A 4 -5.12 8.76 29.40
N PHE A 5 -4.53 8.99 28.24
CA PHE A 5 -3.11 8.73 27.92
C PHE A 5 -2.12 9.69 28.59
N PHE A 6 -2.58 10.92 28.98
CA PHE A 6 -1.70 11.99 29.48
C PHE A 6 -2.08 12.50 30.86
N LYS A 7 -2.93 11.76 31.62
CA LYS A 7 -3.45 12.26 32.89
C LYS A 7 -2.38 12.66 33.90
N ASP A 8 -1.27 11.94 33.90
CA ASP A 8 -0.21 12.12 34.91
C ASP A 8 0.87 13.12 34.48
N GLU A 9 0.85 13.56 33.20
CA GLU A 9 1.85 14.48 32.63
C GLU A 9 1.27 15.87 32.29
N GLN A 10 -0.01 16.09 32.58
CA GLN A 10 -0.65 17.37 32.28
C GLN A 10 -0.46 18.36 33.44
N LEU A 11 0.20 19.48 33.14
CA LEU A 11 0.26 20.61 34.07
C LEU A 11 -1.08 21.37 34.06
N ASN A 12 -1.56 21.74 35.24
CA ASN A 12 -2.66 22.70 35.30
C ASN A 12 -2.18 24.04 34.70
N PRO A 13 -2.98 24.68 33.81
CA PRO A 13 -2.60 25.98 33.23
C PRO A 13 -2.30 27.10 34.24
N LYS A 14 -2.73 26.92 35.50
CA LYS A 14 -2.48 27.84 36.61
C LYS A 14 -1.22 27.52 37.43
N ASP A 15 -0.57 26.40 37.15
CA ASP A 15 0.65 26.01 37.86
C ASP A 15 1.82 26.93 37.47
N ASP A 16 2.66 27.23 38.42
CA ASP A 16 3.82 28.10 38.24
C ASP A 16 4.71 27.63 37.10
N LEU A 17 4.89 26.33 36.94
CA LEU A 17 5.66 25.75 35.84
C LEU A 17 4.98 25.98 34.46
N ALA A 18 3.66 25.83 34.39
CA ALA A 18 2.91 26.10 33.16
C ALA A 18 3.01 27.57 32.77
N LEU A 19 2.89 28.47 33.74
CA LEU A 19 3.03 29.92 33.49
C LEU A 19 4.44 30.29 32.99
N LEU A 20 5.50 29.64 33.50
CA LEU A 20 6.87 29.81 33.05
C LEU A 20 7.11 29.33 31.61
N LEU A 21 6.33 28.37 31.12
CA LEU A 21 6.44 27.79 29.78
C LEU A 21 5.68 28.59 28.72
N ILE A 22 4.63 29.33 29.09
CA ILE A 22 3.82 30.12 28.15
C ILE A 22 4.68 31.14 27.42
N GLY A 23 4.59 31.09 26.07
CA GLY A 23 5.33 32.02 25.19
C GLY A 23 6.79 31.66 24.96
N LYS A 24 7.31 30.61 25.58
CA LYS A 24 8.66 30.11 25.33
C LYS A 24 8.78 29.36 24.04
N LYS A 25 10.00 29.27 23.51
CA LYS A 25 10.32 28.56 22.25
C LYS A 25 11.29 27.41 22.52
N GLN A 26 11.36 26.49 21.60
CA GLN A 26 12.40 25.45 21.59
C GLN A 26 13.79 26.11 21.64
N GLY A 27 14.63 25.60 22.52
CA GLY A 27 15.96 26.13 22.78
C GLY A 27 16.03 27.12 23.96
N ASP A 28 14.90 27.68 24.42
CA ASP A 28 14.86 28.61 25.55
C ASP A 28 15.22 27.90 26.86
N TYR A 29 15.78 28.66 27.78
CA TYR A 29 16.09 28.23 29.15
C TYR A 29 15.09 28.81 30.14
N ILE A 30 14.64 27.99 31.08
CA ILE A 30 13.78 28.40 32.20
C ILE A 30 14.43 28.01 33.52
N ALA A 31 14.27 28.83 34.56
CA ALA A 31 14.68 28.51 35.91
C ALA A 31 13.48 27.94 36.67
N ILE A 32 13.60 26.72 37.12
CA ILE A 32 12.59 26.03 37.94
C ILE A 32 13.06 26.02 39.38
N ARG A 33 12.20 26.47 40.33
CA ARG A 33 12.47 26.37 41.75
C ARG A 33 12.26 24.96 42.23
N GLU A 34 13.26 24.36 42.83
CA GLU A 34 13.21 23.01 43.39
C GLU A 34 13.67 23.11 44.88
N GLY A 35 12.70 23.17 45.81
CA GLY A 35 12.99 23.43 47.21
C GLY A 35 13.67 24.74 47.49
N ILE A 36 14.87 24.71 48.13
CA ILE A 36 15.67 25.91 48.45
C ILE A 36 16.56 26.37 47.28
N GLY A 37 16.65 25.56 46.19
CA GLY A 37 17.48 25.82 45.02
C GLY A 37 16.71 26.22 43.76
N SER A 38 17.45 26.65 42.74
CA SER A 38 16.93 26.85 41.39
C SER A 38 17.70 25.96 40.40
N LYS A 39 16.96 25.29 39.49
CA LYS A 39 17.51 24.47 38.41
C LYS A 39 17.19 25.13 37.07
N THR A 40 18.18 25.32 36.25
CA THR A 40 17.96 25.79 34.88
C THR A 40 17.75 24.60 33.96
N VAL A 41 16.65 24.59 33.23
CA VAL A 41 16.32 23.56 32.23
C VAL A 41 16.13 24.18 30.86
N GLN A 42 16.51 23.47 29.82
CA GLN A 42 16.33 23.89 28.44
C GLN A 42 15.10 23.23 27.83
N ILE A 43 14.31 24.00 27.09
CA ILE A 43 13.18 23.48 26.33
C ILE A 43 13.74 22.79 25.09
N LEU A 44 13.78 21.46 25.09
CA LEU A 44 14.30 20.68 23.97
C LEU A 44 13.30 20.59 22.81
N TRP A 45 12.01 20.41 23.13
CA TRP A 45 10.96 20.19 22.14
C TRP A 45 9.66 20.85 22.56
N ILE A 46 8.93 21.40 21.59
CA ILE A 46 7.55 21.83 21.70
C ILE A 46 6.78 21.10 20.62
N LYS A 47 5.85 20.24 21.00
CA LYS A 47 5.07 19.41 20.06
C LYS A 47 3.57 19.62 20.28
N PRO A 48 2.75 19.61 19.23
CA PRO A 48 1.32 19.49 19.37
C PRO A 48 0.96 18.19 20.11
N ILE A 49 -0.02 18.23 21.02
CA ILE A 49 -0.42 17.09 21.85
C ILE A 49 -0.71 15.82 21.04
N PHE A 50 -1.34 15.97 19.85
CA PHE A 50 -1.65 14.83 18.98
C PHE A 50 -0.40 14.20 18.36
N LEU A 51 0.61 15.01 18.06
CA LEU A 51 1.88 14.50 17.52
C LEU A 51 2.66 13.76 18.62
N ASP A 52 2.63 14.25 19.84
CA ASP A 52 3.25 13.59 20.98
C ASP A 52 2.54 12.26 21.29
N ALA A 53 1.20 12.25 21.32
CA ALA A 53 0.40 11.04 21.46
C ALA A 53 0.72 9.99 20.38
N LEU A 54 0.90 10.42 19.13
CA LEU A 54 1.29 9.53 18.04
C LEU A 54 2.67 8.92 18.30
N HIS A 55 3.66 9.74 18.68
CA HIS A 55 5.00 9.25 18.99
C HIS A 55 5.01 8.26 20.16
N CYS A 56 4.34 8.60 21.26
CA CYS A 56 4.19 7.69 22.41
C CYS A 56 3.50 6.38 22.05
N SER A 57 2.45 6.45 21.19
CA SER A 57 1.74 5.26 20.73
C SER A 57 2.64 4.37 19.87
N LEU A 58 3.45 4.95 18.98
CA LEU A 58 4.41 4.22 18.17
C LEU A 58 5.54 3.62 19.02
N ASP A 59 6.03 4.35 20.02
CA ASP A 59 7.08 3.88 20.94
C ASP A 59 6.65 2.68 21.76
N GLN A 60 5.41 2.69 22.22
CA GLN A 60 4.85 1.64 23.08
C GLN A 60 4.17 0.52 22.29
N PHE A 61 4.04 0.65 20.95
CA PHE A 61 3.26 -0.29 20.16
C PHE A 61 3.74 -1.74 20.27
N SER A 62 5.03 -1.97 20.14
CA SER A 62 5.63 -3.31 20.18
C SER A 62 5.51 -3.95 21.57
N GLU A 63 5.54 -3.16 22.65
CA GLU A 63 5.39 -3.64 24.01
C GLU A 63 3.93 -3.97 24.33
N ARG A 64 3.01 -3.12 23.90
CA ARG A 64 1.55 -3.30 24.14
C ARG A 64 0.93 -4.37 23.25
N PHE A 65 1.43 -4.53 22.04
CA PHE A 65 0.88 -5.42 21.02
C PHE A 65 1.95 -6.34 20.41
N PRO A 66 2.61 -7.20 21.18
CA PRO A 66 3.75 -8.00 20.73
C PRO A 66 3.42 -9.02 19.63
N ARG A 67 2.13 -9.30 19.40
CA ARG A 67 1.65 -10.22 18.37
C ARG A 67 0.97 -9.52 17.19
N ALA A 68 0.88 -8.20 17.21
CA ALA A 68 0.24 -7.45 16.12
C ALA A 68 1.24 -7.16 14.99
N ASN A 69 0.81 -7.39 13.76
CA ASN A 69 1.51 -6.89 12.58
C ASN A 69 1.26 -5.38 12.50
N GLY A 70 2.15 -4.59 13.07
CA GLY A 70 2.04 -3.13 13.14
C GLY A 70 3.30 -2.42 12.65
N PRO A 71 3.35 -1.10 12.82
CA PRO A 71 4.52 -0.34 12.47
C PRO A 71 5.73 -0.81 13.29
N LEU A 72 6.82 -1.15 12.59
CA LEU A 72 8.09 -1.45 13.21
C LEU A 72 8.87 -0.15 13.37
N ARG A 73 9.37 0.09 14.56
CA ARG A 73 10.24 1.23 14.84
C ARG A 73 11.69 0.77 14.89
N PHE A 74 12.52 1.46 14.13
CA PHE A 74 13.96 1.28 14.16
C PHE A 74 14.63 2.52 14.76
N LYS A 75 15.59 2.31 15.63
CA LYS A 75 16.49 3.38 16.06
C LYS A 75 17.61 3.48 15.03
N PHE A 76 17.61 4.55 14.27
CA PHE A 76 18.70 4.84 13.36
C PHE A 76 19.73 5.69 14.10
N ASP A 77 20.87 5.09 14.41
CA ASP A 77 22.03 5.80 14.94
C ASP A 77 23.08 5.96 13.83
N PRO A 78 23.20 7.13 13.23
CA PRO A 78 24.18 7.36 12.16
C PRO A 78 25.63 7.25 12.64
N ALA A 79 25.89 7.29 13.95
CA ALA A 79 27.22 7.13 14.55
C ALA A 79 27.54 5.66 14.86
N ALA A 80 26.58 4.74 14.77
CA ALA A 80 26.82 3.32 14.97
C ALA A 80 27.70 2.75 13.86
N THR A 81 28.49 1.72 14.20
CA THR A 81 29.32 1.00 13.21
C THR A 81 28.50 0.37 12.09
N ASP A 82 27.27 -0.04 12.37
CA ASP A 82 26.29 -0.52 11.42
C ASP A 82 24.90 0.09 11.72
N PRO A 83 24.57 1.22 11.11
CA PRO A 83 23.29 1.89 11.34
C PRO A 83 22.06 1.07 10.89
N LEU A 84 22.26 -0.01 10.14
CA LEU A 84 21.20 -0.83 9.54
C LEU A 84 21.11 -2.23 10.17
N GLU A 85 21.82 -2.48 11.27
CA GLU A 85 21.88 -3.80 11.93
C GLU A 85 20.48 -4.34 12.25
N ASP A 86 19.62 -3.53 12.84
CA ASP A 86 18.25 -3.92 13.22
C ASP A 86 17.32 -4.19 12.01
N ILE A 87 17.62 -3.59 10.86
CA ILE A 87 16.79 -3.70 9.66
C ILE A 87 17.12 -4.94 8.83
N ARG A 88 18.38 -5.40 8.87
CA ARG A 88 18.86 -6.54 8.07
C ARG A 88 18.09 -7.83 8.30
N PRO A 89 17.87 -8.29 9.55
CA PRO A 89 17.15 -9.53 9.78
C PRO A 89 15.73 -9.48 9.21
N ILE A 90 15.04 -8.36 9.38
CA ILE A 90 13.65 -8.17 8.96
C ILE A 90 13.56 -8.13 7.43
N THR A 91 14.46 -7.41 6.76
CA THR A 91 14.48 -7.37 5.29
C THR A 91 14.82 -8.71 4.70
N LYS A 92 15.72 -9.49 5.34
CA LYS A 92 16.05 -10.85 4.94
C LYS A 92 14.85 -11.79 5.10
N GLU A 93 14.20 -11.81 6.26
CA GLU A 93 13.01 -12.62 6.52
C GLU A 93 11.88 -12.29 5.53
N ARG A 94 11.67 -11.00 5.24
CA ARG A 94 10.69 -10.57 4.25
C ARG A 94 11.03 -11.05 2.84
N ALA A 95 12.30 -10.98 2.45
CA ALA A 95 12.75 -11.49 1.15
C ALA A 95 12.53 -13.01 1.03
N GLU A 96 12.87 -13.77 2.07
CA GLU A 96 12.63 -15.22 2.13
C GLU A 96 11.11 -15.55 2.10
N ALA A 97 10.28 -14.75 2.76
CA ALA A 97 8.83 -14.89 2.70
C ALA A 97 8.30 -14.62 1.28
N HIS A 98 8.76 -13.56 0.62
CA HIS A 98 8.40 -13.24 -0.77
C HIS A 98 8.85 -14.34 -1.73
N GLU A 99 10.06 -14.88 -1.57
CA GLU A 99 10.54 -15.99 -2.39
C GLU A 99 9.66 -17.24 -2.22
N ARG A 100 9.25 -17.59 -1.01
CA ARG A 100 8.30 -18.69 -0.76
C ARG A 100 6.97 -18.46 -1.46
N ILE A 101 6.40 -17.25 -1.37
CA ILE A 101 5.14 -16.89 -2.04
C ILE A 101 5.27 -17.03 -3.56
N LEU A 102 6.37 -16.56 -4.15
CA LEU A 102 6.61 -16.67 -5.59
C LEU A 102 6.81 -18.12 -6.05
N ASN A 103 7.49 -18.94 -5.26
CA ASN A 103 7.64 -20.37 -5.50
C ASN A 103 6.27 -21.09 -5.41
N ASP A 104 5.43 -20.74 -4.44
CA ASP A 104 4.07 -21.26 -4.31
C ASP A 104 3.18 -20.84 -5.49
N TYR A 105 3.31 -19.60 -5.95
CA TYR A 105 2.64 -19.13 -7.16
C TYR A 105 2.97 -20.00 -8.38
N GLN A 106 4.25 -20.29 -8.60
CA GLN A 106 4.69 -21.09 -9.74
C GLN A 106 4.32 -22.57 -9.62
N SER A 107 4.47 -23.16 -8.43
CA SER A 107 4.30 -24.60 -8.23
C SER A 107 2.85 -25.01 -7.99
N LYS A 108 2.06 -24.14 -7.31
CA LYS A 108 0.66 -24.44 -6.92
C LYS A 108 -0.37 -23.75 -7.81
N CYS A 109 0.06 -23.03 -8.85
CA CYS A 109 -0.84 -22.30 -9.76
C CYS A 109 -1.79 -21.34 -9.02
N LEU A 110 -1.29 -20.61 -8.03
CA LEU A 110 -2.11 -19.66 -7.27
C LEU A 110 -2.64 -18.53 -8.19
N PRO A 111 -3.85 -18.00 -7.94
CA PRO A 111 -4.34 -16.83 -8.65
C PRO A 111 -3.42 -15.63 -8.43
N LEU A 112 -3.19 -14.82 -9.48
CA LEU A 112 -2.34 -13.63 -9.40
C LEU A 112 -2.80 -12.64 -8.33
N SER A 113 -4.11 -12.41 -8.22
CA SER A 113 -4.69 -11.51 -7.21
C SER A 113 -4.44 -11.99 -5.77
N PHE A 114 -4.47 -13.32 -5.56
CA PHE A 114 -4.15 -13.90 -4.26
C PHE A 114 -2.66 -13.75 -3.93
N THR A 115 -1.79 -14.02 -4.92
CA THR A 115 -0.34 -13.83 -4.78
C THR A 115 0.01 -12.37 -4.50
N ALA A 116 -0.62 -11.43 -5.21
CA ALA A 116 -0.46 -9.99 -4.98
C ALA A 116 -0.86 -9.60 -3.54
N ALA A 117 -1.98 -10.14 -3.05
CA ALA A 117 -2.43 -9.90 -1.67
C ALA A 117 -1.44 -10.44 -0.63
N LEU A 118 -0.86 -11.64 -0.85
CA LEU A 118 0.18 -12.21 0.02
C LEU A 118 1.48 -11.38 -0.01
N LEU A 119 1.84 -10.81 -1.16
CA LEU A 119 2.99 -9.92 -1.31
C LEU A 119 2.72 -8.51 -0.77
N GLY A 120 1.47 -8.17 -0.44
CA GLY A 120 1.06 -6.84 0.01
C GLY A 120 1.15 -5.76 -1.09
N ILE A 121 0.98 -6.15 -2.35
CA ILE A 121 1.04 -5.25 -3.51
C ILE A 121 -0.24 -5.31 -4.33
N ASP A 122 -0.45 -4.31 -5.16
CA ASP A 122 -1.57 -4.28 -6.10
C ASP A 122 -1.42 -5.35 -7.20
N PRO A 123 -2.51 -6.00 -7.66
CA PRO A 123 -2.45 -7.01 -8.73
C PRO A 123 -1.84 -6.51 -10.04
N LEU A 124 -2.01 -5.23 -10.39
CA LEU A 124 -1.38 -4.64 -11.59
C LEU A 124 0.12 -4.44 -11.40
N ASP A 125 0.57 -4.12 -10.19
CA ASP A 125 1.98 -4.04 -9.86
C ASP A 125 2.61 -5.44 -9.82
N ALA A 126 1.92 -6.45 -9.26
CA ALA A 126 2.33 -7.84 -9.36
C ALA A 126 2.46 -8.27 -10.83
N TRP A 127 1.44 -8.00 -11.65
CA TRP A 127 1.47 -8.34 -13.07
C TRP A 127 2.64 -7.68 -13.81
N SER A 128 2.95 -6.42 -13.55
CA SER A 128 4.06 -5.72 -14.21
C SER A 128 5.44 -6.12 -13.65
N GLY A 129 5.52 -6.53 -12.39
CA GLY A 129 6.77 -6.85 -11.69
C GLY A 129 7.25 -8.29 -11.87
N LEU A 130 6.35 -9.28 -11.96
CA LEU A 130 6.73 -10.69 -12.05
C LEU A 130 7.71 -11.02 -13.19
N PRO A 131 7.59 -10.45 -14.42
CA PRO A 131 8.58 -10.69 -15.46
C PRO A 131 9.99 -10.19 -15.13
N SER A 132 10.12 -9.13 -14.34
CA SER A 132 11.43 -8.58 -13.97
C SER A 132 12.21 -9.50 -13.03
N VAL A 133 11.52 -10.39 -12.31
CA VAL A 133 12.11 -11.43 -11.46
C VAL A 133 12.06 -12.81 -12.12
N ASN A 134 11.87 -12.85 -13.44
CA ASN A 134 11.85 -14.08 -14.25
C ASN A 134 10.77 -15.09 -13.85
N ILE A 135 9.64 -14.61 -13.31
CA ILE A 135 8.48 -15.40 -12.94
C ILE A 135 7.50 -15.43 -14.11
N LYS A 136 7.13 -16.63 -14.56
CA LYS A 136 6.15 -16.81 -15.63
C LYS A 136 4.72 -16.65 -15.11
N PHE A 137 3.89 -15.95 -15.91
CA PHE A 137 2.46 -15.86 -15.58
C PHE A 137 1.79 -17.22 -15.64
N GLN A 138 1.04 -17.52 -14.56
CA GLN A 138 0.12 -18.64 -14.55
C GLN A 138 -1.24 -18.15 -15.02
N VAL A 139 -1.69 -18.69 -16.14
CA VAL A 139 -3.03 -18.41 -16.69
C VAL A 139 -3.94 -19.57 -16.33
N CYS A 140 -5.02 -19.28 -15.60
CA CYS A 140 -6.05 -20.26 -15.33
C CYS A 140 -6.74 -20.64 -16.65
N ARG A 141 -6.53 -21.86 -17.11
CA ARG A 141 -7.16 -22.36 -18.34
C ARG A 141 -8.54 -22.97 -18.10
N GLY A 142 -8.97 -23.07 -16.86
CA GLY A 142 -10.17 -23.80 -16.47
C GLY A 142 -10.08 -25.30 -16.73
N THR A 143 -11.03 -26.05 -16.21
CA THR A 143 -11.23 -27.46 -16.52
C THR A 143 -11.78 -27.64 -17.95
N PHE A 144 -11.75 -28.84 -18.46
CA PHE A 144 -12.33 -29.12 -19.79
C PHE A 144 -13.82 -28.74 -19.90
N PRO A 145 -14.69 -29.06 -18.91
CA PRO A 145 -16.09 -28.63 -18.93
C PRO A 145 -16.24 -27.10 -18.94
N GLU A 146 -15.50 -26.39 -18.11
CA GLU A 146 -15.53 -24.89 -18.06
C GLU A 146 -15.12 -24.27 -19.38
N ARG A 147 -14.08 -24.78 -20.03
CA ARG A 147 -13.67 -24.31 -21.35
C ARG A 147 -14.72 -24.54 -22.42
N ARG A 148 -15.40 -25.70 -22.39
CA ARG A 148 -16.49 -26.01 -23.31
C ARG A 148 -17.67 -25.06 -23.10
N GLU A 149 -18.04 -24.79 -21.87
CA GLU A 149 -19.12 -23.85 -21.53
C GLU A 149 -18.76 -22.43 -21.96
N ALA A 150 -17.52 -22.00 -21.73
CA ALA A 150 -17.01 -20.71 -22.19
C ALA A 150 -17.10 -20.56 -23.71
N LEU A 151 -16.72 -21.59 -24.49
CA LEU A 151 -16.83 -21.58 -25.94
C LEU A 151 -18.30 -21.45 -26.39
N LEU A 152 -19.21 -22.22 -25.82
CA LEU A 152 -20.65 -22.12 -26.11
C LEU A 152 -21.20 -20.74 -25.76
N THR A 153 -20.73 -20.15 -24.67
CA THR A 153 -21.10 -18.79 -24.28
C THR A 153 -20.60 -17.77 -25.28
N ILE A 154 -19.36 -17.92 -25.76
CA ILE A 154 -18.77 -17.03 -26.77
C ILE A 154 -19.54 -17.16 -28.10
N GLU A 155 -19.85 -18.37 -28.56
CA GLU A 155 -20.64 -18.59 -29.77
C GLU A 155 -22.01 -17.91 -29.69
N LYS A 156 -22.68 -18.03 -28.56
CA LYS A 156 -24.03 -17.49 -28.35
C LYS A 156 -24.05 -15.98 -28.13
N HIS A 157 -23.05 -15.43 -27.45
CA HIS A 157 -23.06 -14.06 -26.94
C HIS A 157 -21.83 -13.22 -27.31
N GLY A 158 -20.82 -13.77 -27.97
CA GLY A 158 -19.51 -13.15 -28.17
C GLY A 158 -19.52 -11.76 -28.79
N ARG A 159 -20.53 -11.43 -29.59
CA ARG A 159 -20.67 -10.08 -30.18
C ARG A 159 -21.52 -9.12 -29.36
N LYS A 160 -22.03 -9.52 -28.21
CA LYS A 160 -22.85 -8.67 -27.34
C LYS A 160 -22.02 -7.75 -26.43
N GLY A 161 -20.71 -7.90 -26.46
CA GLY A 161 -19.75 -7.15 -25.65
C GLY A 161 -18.96 -8.04 -24.71
N CYS A 162 -17.86 -7.49 -24.20
CA CYS A 162 -17.00 -8.14 -23.23
C CYS A 162 -16.78 -7.23 -22.01
N VAL A 163 -16.70 -7.82 -20.83
CA VAL A 163 -16.34 -7.14 -19.58
C VAL A 163 -14.87 -7.42 -19.29
N LEU A 164 -14.09 -6.37 -19.09
CA LEU A 164 -12.65 -6.49 -18.84
C LEU A 164 -12.31 -6.22 -17.38
N ASP A 165 -11.46 -7.06 -16.82
CA ASP A 165 -10.78 -6.78 -15.57
C ASP A 165 -9.63 -5.76 -15.77
N ALA A 166 -9.02 -5.30 -14.67
CA ALA A 166 -7.98 -4.29 -14.70
C ALA A 166 -6.73 -4.75 -15.47
N ILE A 167 -6.34 -6.02 -15.37
CA ILE A 167 -5.15 -6.56 -16.02
C ILE A 167 -5.38 -6.66 -17.53
N THR A 168 -6.51 -7.26 -17.94
CA THR A 168 -6.87 -7.39 -19.36
C THR A 168 -7.01 -6.02 -20.01
N LEU A 169 -7.59 -5.05 -19.32
CA LEU A 169 -7.70 -3.66 -19.76
C LEU A 169 -6.33 -3.03 -20.04
N SER A 170 -5.39 -3.17 -19.08
CA SER A 170 -4.01 -2.68 -19.23
C SER A 170 -3.27 -3.37 -20.37
N VAL A 171 -3.47 -4.68 -20.59
CA VAL A 171 -2.88 -5.42 -21.69
C VAL A 171 -3.38 -4.90 -23.03
N ILE A 172 -4.70 -4.78 -23.20
CA ILE A 172 -5.33 -4.28 -24.44
C ILE A 172 -4.82 -2.88 -24.77
N ARG A 173 -4.74 -1.99 -23.78
CA ARG A 173 -4.19 -0.65 -23.96
C ARG A 173 -2.73 -0.68 -24.42
N ARG A 174 -1.87 -1.47 -23.75
CA ARG A 174 -0.43 -1.56 -24.08
C ARG A 174 -0.18 -2.14 -25.47
N LEU A 175 -1.00 -3.08 -25.89
CA LEU A 175 -0.91 -3.69 -27.21
C LEU A 175 -1.58 -2.83 -28.31
N GLY A 176 -2.41 -1.84 -27.95
CA GLY A 176 -3.13 -1.00 -28.91
C GLY A 176 -4.18 -1.77 -29.72
N VAL A 177 -4.73 -2.86 -29.17
CA VAL A 177 -5.63 -3.78 -29.89
C VAL A 177 -7.11 -3.57 -29.57
N GLU A 178 -7.48 -2.45 -28.95
CA GLU A 178 -8.86 -2.19 -28.53
C GLU A 178 -9.88 -2.24 -29.68
N LYS A 179 -9.49 -1.80 -30.87
CA LYS A 179 -10.36 -1.84 -32.05
C LYS A 179 -10.65 -3.27 -32.48
N ALA A 180 -9.61 -4.11 -32.57
CA ALA A 180 -9.76 -5.52 -32.91
C ALA A 180 -10.62 -6.28 -31.88
N VAL A 181 -10.44 -5.99 -30.59
CA VAL A 181 -11.28 -6.56 -29.53
C VAL A 181 -12.74 -6.14 -29.70
N ALA A 182 -13.00 -4.85 -29.95
CA ALA A 182 -14.36 -4.34 -30.16
C ALA A 182 -15.02 -4.90 -31.43
N GLU A 183 -14.26 -5.12 -32.52
CA GLU A 183 -14.75 -5.75 -33.75
C GLU A 183 -15.17 -7.21 -33.54
N VAL A 184 -14.41 -7.95 -32.73
CA VAL A 184 -14.68 -9.37 -32.44
C VAL A 184 -15.75 -9.56 -31.38
N CYS A 185 -15.62 -8.84 -30.26
CA CYS A 185 -16.45 -9.04 -29.08
C CYS A 185 -17.64 -8.08 -28.97
N GLY A 186 -17.67 -7.00 -29.77
CA GLY A 186 -18.65 -5.92 -29.61
C GLY A 186 -18.21 -4.89 -28.55
N PRO A 187 -19.14 -4.18 -27.91
CA PRO A 187 -18.80 -3.14 -26.94
C PRO A 187 -17.93 -3.64 -25.80
N ILE A 188 -16.94 -2.83 -25.42
CA ILE A 188 -16.05 -3.13 -24.28
C ILE A 188 -16.62 -2.46 -23.02
N TYR A 189 -16.89 -3.25 -22.00
CA TYR A 189 -17.38 -2.80 -20.69
C TYR A 189 -16.27 -2.91 -19.65
N THR A 190 -16.23 -1.93 -18.75
CA THR A 190 -15.31 -1.93 -17.61
C THR A 190 -16.10 -1.71 -16.32
N PRO A 191 -15.96 -2.56 -15.30
CA PRO A 191 -16.62 -2.36 -14.02
C PRO A 191 -16.21 -1.03 -13.39
N GLN A 192 -17.15 -0.35 -12.71
CA GLN A 192 -16.89 0.89 -11.97
C GLN A 192 -15.72 0.72 -10.99
N THR A 193 -15.62 -0.44 -10.33
CA THR A 193 -14.53 -0.74 -9.39
C THR A 193 -13.14 -0.76 -10.02
N VAL A 194 -13.03 -1.12 -11.29
CA VAL A 194 -11.76 -1.04 -12.05
C VAL A 194 -11.40 0.42 -12.31
N ILE A 195 -12.36 1.25 -12.68
CA ILE A 195 -12.14 2.70 -12.88
C ILE A 195 -11.72 3.36 -11.56
N GLU A 196 -12.33 2.99 -10.44
CA GLU A 196 -11.96 3.47 -9.10
C GLU A 196 -10.54 3.05 -8.73
N LEU A 197 -10.16 1.79 -8.98
CA LEU A 197 -8.80 1.30 -8.78
C LEU A 197 -7.79 2.13 -9.59
N LEU A 198 -8.04 2.34 -10.88
CA LEU A 198 -7.16 3.14 -11.73
C LEU A 198 -7.08 4.60 -11.27
N ALA A 199 -8.19 5.16 -10.76
CA ALA A 199 -8.22 6.52 -10.22
C ALA A 199 -7.39 6.65 -8.94
N ILE A 200 -7.51 5.70 -8.01
CA ILE A 200 -6.69 5.65 -6.79
C ILE A 200 -5.22 5.58 -7.16
N ARG A 201 -4.83 4.66 -8.04
CA ARG A 201 -3.43 4.50 -8.49
C ARG A 201 -2.86 5.76 -9.15
N ALA A 202 -3.64 6.44 -9.98
CA ALA A 202 -3.23 7.69 -10.62
C ALA A 202 -3.05 8.81 -9.58
N HIS A 203 -3.97 8.91 -8.63
CA HIS A 203 -3.91 9.90 -7.55
C HIS A 203 -2.70 9.69 -6.63
N GLU A 204 -2.48 8.46 -6.17
CA GLU A 204 -1.32 8.11 -5.33
C GLU A 204 0.00 8.42 -6.03
N ALA A 205 0.13 8.05 -7.32
CA ALA A 205 1.35 8.35 -8.07
C ALA A 205 1.60 9.86 -8.24
N GLN A 206 0.54 10.66 -8.42
CA GLN A 206 0.65 12.11 -8.46
C GLN A 206 1.06 12.70 -7.11
N GLN A 207 0.53 12.17 -6.00
CA GLN A 207 0.90 12.61 -4.65
C GLN A 207 2.35 12.27 -4.28
N ASP A 208 2.95 11.32 -4.96
CA ASP A 208 4.32 10.87 -4.69
C ASP A 208 5.38 11.74 -5.38
N ILE A 209 5.01 12.53 -6.39
CA ILE A 209 5.91 13.46 -7.06
C ILE A 209 6.47 14.46 -6.04
N GLY A 210 7.79 14.64 -6.05
CA GLY A 210 8.49 15.51 -5.13
C GLY A 210 8.75 14.93 -3.73
N LYS A 211 8.28 13.73 -3.42
CA LYS A 211 8.63 13.01 -2.20
C LYS A 211 9.90 12.18 -2.42
N LYS A 212 10.75 12.11 -1.40
CA LYS A 212 11.84 11.14 -1.39
C LYS A 212 11.26 9.75 -1.14
N LYS A 213 11.25 8.93 -2.16
CA LYS A 213 10.80 7.54 -2.10
C LYS A 213 11.87 6.60 -2.63
N GLY A 214 11.89 5.42 -2.09
CA GLY A 214 12.76 4.34 -2.52
C GLY A 214 12.28 3.02 -1.97
N PHE A 215 12.97 1.96 -2.30
CA PHE A 215 12.75 0.67 -1.67
C PHE A 215 14.04 0.12 -1.07
N MET A 216 13.86 -0.67 -0.05
CA MET A 216 14.93 -1.40 0.59
C MET A 216 14.63 -2.89 0.46
N ALA A 217 15.59 -3.65 -0.04
CA ALA A 217 15.42 -5.07 -0.28
C ALA A 217 16.69 -5.86 0.07
N TRP A 218 16.52 -7.12 0.44
CA TRP A 218 17.61 -8.07 0.59
C TRP A 218 17.82 -8.80 -0.73
N GLN A 219 18.97 -8.59 -1.38
CA GLN A 219 19.30 -9.20 -2.67
C GLN A 219 20.74 -9.69 -2.68
N ASN A 220 20.97 -10.91 -3.15
CA ASN A 220 22.29 -11.50 -3.28
C ASN A 220 23.13 -11.43 -1.99
N GLY A 221 22.49 -11.70 -0.85
CA GLY A 221 23.15 -11.72 0.47
C GLY A 221 23.46 -10.35 1.05
N ARG A 222 22.96 -9.26 0.48
CA ARG A 222 23.17 -7.89 0.95
C ARG A 222 21.89 -7.06 0.95
N LEU A 223 21.88 -6.05 1.81
CA LEU A 223 20.83 -5.03 1.82
C LEU A 223 21.09 -4.04 0.67
N VAL A 224 20.09 -3.85 -0.17
CA VAL A 224 20.13 -2.90 -1.29
C VAL A 224 19.10 -1.82 -1.02
N PHE A 225 19.50 -0.58 -1.16
CA PHE A 225 18.59 0.58 -1.15
C PHE A 225 18.64 1.21 -2.53
N GLN A 226 17.45 1.50 -3.08
CA GLN A 226 17.33 2.21 -4.34
C GLN A 226 16.32 3.35 -4.18
N GLU A 227 16.77 4.57 -4.42
CA GLU A 227 15.91 5.75 -4.46
C GLU A 227 15.31 5.90 -5.86
N TYR A 228 14.04 6.28 -5.92
CA TYR A 228 13.37 6.59 -7.18
C TYR A 228 13.69 8.03 -7.59
N SER A 229 14.09 8.22 -8.85
CA SER A 229 14.29 9.58 -9.37
C SER A 229 12.95 10.29 -9.55
N GLU A 230 12.98 11.63 -9.48
CA GLU A 230 11.77 12.42 -9.69
C GLU A 230 11.20 12.25 -11.10
N GLU A 231 12.07 12.10 -12.10
CA GLU A 231 11.70 11.82 -13.49
C GLU A 231 10.95 10.49 -13.61
N MET A 232 11.45 9.45 -12.94
CA MET A 232 10.79 8.14 -12.91
C MET A 232 9.41 8.23 -12.26
N MET A 233 9.28 8.94 -11.13
CA MET A 233 7.99 9.14 -10.47
C MET A 233 7.01 9.92 -11.34
N LYS A 234 7.45 10.98 -12.01
CA LYS A 234 6.63 11.73 -12.97
C LYS A 234 6.18 10.85 -14.13
N GLN A 235 7.09 10.06 -14.71
CA GLN A 235 6.75 9.14 -15.80
C GLN A 235 5.68 8.11 -15.37
N VAL A 236 5.81 7.52 -14.19
CA VAL A 236 4.82 6.58 -13.64
C VAL A 236 3.47 7.26 -13.43
N ALA A 237 3.46 8.47 -12.87
CA ALA A 237 2.24 9.23 -12.65
C ALA A 237 1.53 9.57 -13.96
N ASP A 238 2.26 10.04 -14.96
CA ASP A 238 1.73 10.37 -16.29
C ASP A 238 1.13 9.15 -16.97
N GLU A 239 1.80 8.00 -16.90
CA GLU A 239 1.28 6.76 -17.49
C GLU A 239 0.02 6.27 -16.81
N ARG A 240 -0.08 6.36 -15.49
CA ARG A 240 -1.30 6.00 -14.75
C ARG A 240 -2.48 6.94 -15.05
N VAL A 241 -2.22 8.24 -15.18
CA VAL A 241 -3.23 9.24 -15.61
C VAL A 241 -3.71 8.95 -17.04
N LYS A 242 -2.80 8.68 -17.96
CA LYS A 242 -3.13 8.31 -19.35
C LYS A 242 -3.94 7.02 -19.42
N GLU A 243 -3.63 6.03 -18.58
CA GLU A 243 -4.36 4.76 -18.53
C GLU A 243 -5.81 4.97 -18.05
N LEU A 244 -6.01 5.73 -16.97
CA LEU A 244 -7.34 6.08 -16.49
C LEU A 244 -8.14 6.86 -17.53
N ALA A 245 -7.54 7.87 -18.17
CA ALA A 245 -8.19 8.68 -19.20
C ALA A 245 -8.58 7.84 -20.43
N TRP A 246 -7.71 6.90 -20.82
CA TRP A 246 -7.98 5.97 -21.90
C TRP A 246 -9.13 5.03 -21.55
N ALA A 247 -9.13 4.42 -20.36
CA ALA A 247 -10.18 3.53 -19.89
C ALA A 247 -11.55 4.23 -19.93
N LYS A 248 -11.66 5.42 -19.34
CA LYS A 248 -12.90 6.22 -19.33
C LYS A 248 -13.41 6.58 -20.74
N ARG A 249 -12.52 6.76 -21.69
CA ARG A 249 -12.88 7.19 -23.06
C ARG A 249 -13.20 6.03 -23.99
N ARG A 250 -12.61 4.86 -23.76
CA ARG A 250 -12.65 3.72 -24.68
C ARG A 250 -13.55 2.58 -24.24
N THR A 251 -14.06 2.64 -23.01
CA THR A 251 -14.94 1.60 -22.48
C THR A 251 -16.25 2.18 -21.95
N ILE A 252 -17.28 1.34 -21.90
CA ILE A 252 -18.55 1.66 -21.27
C ILE A 252 -18.44 1.25 -19.81
N ILE A 253 -18.65 2.20 -18.90
CA ILE A 253 -18.53 1.92 -17.47
C ILE A 253 -19.79 1.20 -17.01
N ALA A 254 -19.64 -0.04 -16.57
CA ALA A 254 -20.70 -0.81 -15.96
C ALA A 254 -20.81 -0.48 -14.47
N PRO A 255 -22.03 -0.20 -13.95
CA PRO A 255 -22.21 0.12 -12.53
C PRO A 255 -21.82 -1.08 -11.64
N ALA A 256 -21.34 -0.78 -10.44
CA ALA A 256 -21.08 -1.81 -9.45
C ALA A 256 -22.40 -2.46 -9.00
N ILE A 257 -22.42 -3.78 -8.89
CA ILE A 257 -23.56 -4.49 -8.32
C ILE A 257 -23.63 -4.18 -6.82
N PRO A 258 -24.76 -3.74 -6.27
CA PRO A 258 -24.90 -3.50 -4.84
C PRO A 258 -24.55 -4.77 -4.02
N LYS A 259 -23.83 -4.58 -2.91
CA LYS A 259 -23.41 -5.70 -2.02
C LYS A 259 -24.57 -6.58 -1.52
N LYS A 260 -25.80 -6.08 -1.60
CA LYS A 260 -27.03 -6.80 -1.19
C LYS A 260 -27.31 -8.02 -2.07
N ASP A 261 -26.83 -8.01 -3.30
CA ASP A 261 -27.16 -9.04 -4.32
C ASP A 261 -26.13 -10.20 -4.37
N PHE A 262 -25.10 -10.14 -3.52
CA PHE A 262 -24.17 -11.26 -3.41
C PHE A 262 -24.80 -12.43 -2.64
N SER A 263 -24.67 -13.64 -3.18
CA SER A 263 -25.06 -14.85 -2.47
C SER A 263 -24.32 -14.95 -1.13
N GLU A 264 -24.91 -15.67 -0.18
CA GLU A 264 -24.30 -15.88 1.14
C GLU A 264 -22.93 -16.55 1.05
N GLU A 265 -22.75 -17.46 0.07
CA GLU A 265 -21.47 -18.12 -0.24
C GLU A 265 -20.43 -17.11 -0.72
N THR A 266 -20.79 -16.22 -1.63
CA THR A 266 -19.88 -15.16 -2.11
C THR A 266 -19.45 -14.25 -0.96
N ARG A 267 -20.37 -13.90 -0.05
CA ARG A 267 -20.06 -13.12 1.16
C ARG A 267 -19.11 -13.87 2.09
N LYS A 268 -19.28 -15.18 2.30
CA LYS A 268 -18.38 -16.01 3.11
C LYS A 268 -16.97 -16.03 2.51
N ILE A 269 -16.83 -16.22 1.22
CA ILE A 269 -15.55 -16.20 0.51
C ILE A 269 -14.88 -14.81 0.66
N MET A 270 -15.61 -13.73 0.41
CA MET A 270 -15.07 -12.37 0.57
C MET A 270 -14.63 -12.06 2.00
N ASN A 271 -15.33 -12.59 3.00
CA ASN A 271 -14.95 -12.41 4.41
C ASN A 271 -13.74 -13.27 4.82
N MET A 272 -13.54 -14.44 4.20
CA MET A 272 -12.31 -15.24 4.39
C MET A 272 -11.07 -14.57 3.78
N LEU A 273 -11.22 -13.89 2.63
CA LEU A 273 -10.13 -13.18 1.96
C LEU A 273 -9.74 -11.84 2.63
N ARG A 274 -10.57 -11.34 3.55
CA ARG A 274 -10.31 -10.11 4.32
C ARG A 274 -9.63 -10.32 5.67
N ARG A 275 -9.48 -11.56 6.10
CA ARG A 275 -8.78 -11.95 7.33
C ARG A 275 -7.34 -12.34 7.02
#